data_6416a2315b2b68bfcf3cdc3bba57e3d5
#
_entry.id   6416a2315b2b68bfcf3cdc3bba57e3d5
#
_cell.length_a   1.000
_cell.length_b   1.000
_cell.length_c   1.000
_cell.angle_alpha   90.00
_cell.angle_beta   90.00
_cell.angle_gamma   90.00
#
_symmetry.space_group_name_H-M   'P 1'
#
loop_
_entity.id
_entity.type
_entity.pdbx_description
1 polymer ?
#
loop_
_entity_poly.entity_id
_entity_poly.type
_entity_poly.pdbx_seq_one_letter_code
_entity_poly.pdbx_strand_id
1 'polypeptide(L)'
;MKKYALPLALVSAITLQACNQQSSAPADSAAAPAPVAVETTEQRLSYGIAYGLGQRLKADGVPMDVDAFSAGLRAAIEGSEPLMSQDEIAAEMQAYQEKMAAEQQAVQAEMAVSNAAASAAFLVENAQVEGIVVTDSGLQYQVIEEGEGAIPGPEDTVEVHYRGTLVDGTEFDSSYARGQTVTFGVGQVIPGWTEALQLMPVGSKWKLVIPPELGYGAGGAGQMIGPNAALIFEVELVSIPSQAEEAVAEEATEEAAAE
;
A
#
# COMPACT_ATOMS: atom_id res chain seq x y z
N MET A 1 65.77 -25.45 -6.95
CA MET A 1 67.12 -25.91 -6.49
C MET A 1 67.01 -26.27 -5.03
N LYS A 2 67.39 -27.50 -4.77
CA LYS A 2 68.00 -28.05 -3.56
C LYS A 2 67.16 -27.88 -2.25
N LYS A 3 66.64 -28.89 -1.70
CA LYS A 3 67.09 -30.20 -1.18
C LYS A 3 67.29 -30.19 0.34
N TYR A 4 66.69 -31.19 0.99
CA TYR A 4 67.12 -32.05 2.14
C TYR A 4 66.83 -31.50 3.54
N ALA A 5 66.51 -32.22 4.59
CA ALA A 5 66.25 -33.65 4.84
C ALA A 5 65.90 -33.75 6.34
N LEU A 6 65.12 -34.77 6.68
CA LEU A 6 65.04 -35.35 8.04
C LEU A 6 66.39 -35.89 8.51
N PRO A 7 66.57 -36.16 9.82
CA PRO A 7 66.03 -37.33 10.51
C PRO A 7 65.72 -37.18 12.02
N LEU A 8 64.81 -37.94 12.54
CA LEU A 8 64.81 -39.23 13.23
C LEU A 8 65.28 -39.27 14.71
N ALA A 9 64.36 -39.69 15.54
CA ALA A 9 64.42 -40.61 16.70
C ALA A 9 64.99 -40.14 18.06
N LEU A 10 64.32 -40.41 19.13
CA LEU A 10 64.29 -41.49 20.05
C LEU A 10 63.59 -41.18 21.39
N VAL A 11 62.52 -41.89 21.71
CA VAL A 11 62.20 -42.72 22.88
C VAL A 11 62.82 -42.33 24.24
N SER A 12 61.98 -42.09 25.22
CA SER A 12 61.94 -42.77 26.52
C SER A 12 61.02 -42.08 27.53
N ALA A 13 59.94 -42.77 27.92
CA ALA A 13 59.66 -43.41 29.23
C ALA A 13 59.21 -42.51 30.37
N ILE A 14 57.97 -42.66 30.68
CA ILE A 14 57.29 -42.90 31.97
C ILE A 14 57.71 -42.07 33.19
N THR A 15 56.75 -41.25 33.70
CA THR A 15 56.37 -41.27 35.13
C THR A 15 54.95 -40.84 35.31
N LEU A 16 54.15 -41.64 35.98
CA LEU A 16 52.83 -41.27 36.53
C LEU A 16 53.00 -40.23 37.61
N GLN A 17 52.20 -39.14 37.53
CA GLN A 17 51.84 -38.36 38.70
C GLN A 17 50.41 -37.86 38.54
N ALA A 18 49.54 -38.47 39.34
CA ALA A 18 48.18 -38.02 39.53
C ALA A 18 48.19 -36.74 40.32
N CYS A 19 47.59 -35.67 39.75
CA CYS A 19 47.11 -34.54 40.52
C CYS A 19 45.88 -33.96 39.84
N ASN A 20 44.81 -34.21 40.48
CA ASN A 20 43.56 -33.43 40.59
C ASN A 20 43.50 -32.18 39.71
N GLN A 21 42.89 -32.27 38.56
CA GLN A 21 42.41 -31.15 37.79
C GLN A 21 40.90 -31.17 37.82
N GLN A 22 40.36 -30.19 38.56
CA GLN A 22 38.98 -29.76 38.49
C GLN A 22 38.66 -29.44 37.05
N SER A 23 37.93 -30.31 36.43
CA SER A 23 37.37 -30.13 35.11
C SER A 23 36.32 -29.00 35.20
N SER A 24 36.69 -27.79 34.78
CA SER A 24 35.71 -26.77 34.41
C SER A 24 34.95 -27.33 33.22
N ALA A 25 33.70 -27.69 33.41
CA ALA A 25 32.78 -28.06 32.37
C ALA A 25 32.72 -26.94 31.32
N PRO A 26 32.80 -27.23 30.03
CA PRO A 26 32.49 -26.21 29.03
C PRO A 26 31.01 -25.85 29.14
N ALA A 27 30.76 -24.55 29.09
CA ALA A 27 29.44 -23.97 29.05
C ALA A 27 28.54 -24.71 28.05
N ASP A 28 27.39 -24.99 28.54
CA ASP A 28 26.25 -25.61 27.89
C ASP A 28 26.07 -25.07 26.46
N SER A 29 26.48 -25.90 25.51
CA SER A 29 26.03 -25.73 24.12
C SER A 29 24.57 -26.11 24.12
N ALA A 30 23.69 -25.11 24.04
CA ALA A 30 22.26 -25.33 23.89
C ALA A 30 22.02 -26.33 22.79
N ALA A 31 21.64 -27.53 23.17
CA ALA A 31 21.29 -28.60 22.23
C ALA A 31 20.16 -28.08 21.35
N ALA A 32 20.32 -28.21 20.05
CA ALA A 32 19.25 -27.89 19.10
C ALA A 32 17.96 -28.61 19.56
N PRO A 33 16.81 -27.96 19.56
CA PRO A 33 15.57 -28.56 20.01
C PRO A 33 15.32 -29.86 19.22
N ALA A 34 14.92 -30.91 19.91
CA ALA A 34 14.60 -32.19 19.28
C ALA A 34 13.51 -31.98 18.23
N PRO A 35 13.58 -32.69 17.08
CA PRO A 35 12.59 -32.54 16.03
C PRO A 35 11.19 -32.83 16.59
N VAL A 36 10.27 -31.86 16.44
CA VAL A 36 8.89 -32.00 16.88
C VAL A 36 8.18 -32.96 15.93
N ALA A 37 7.60 -34.04 16.47
CA ALA A 37 6.80 -34.96 15.68
C ALA A 37 5.46 -34.31 15.30
N VAL A 38 5.00 -34.48 14.04
CA VAL A 38 3.72 -33.99 13.51
C VAL A 38 2.91 -35.18 13.00
N GLU A 39 2.61 -36.10 13.90
CA GLU A 39 2.02 -37.40 13.57
C GLU A 39 0.53 -37.46 13.93
N THR A 40 0.13 -36.94 15.10
CA THR A 40 -1.27 -36.92 15.52
C THR A 40 -2.07 -35.75 14.93
N THR A 41 -3.39 -35.84 15.00
CA THR A 41 -4.29 -34.77 14.56
C THR A 41 -4.05 -33.48 15.34
N GLU A 42 -3.85 -33.57 16.66
CA GLU A 42 -3.57 -32.44 17.53
C GLU A 42 -2.24 -31.75 17.17
N GLN A 43 -1.20 -32.54 16.91
CA GLN A 43 0.12 -32.03 16.51
C GLN A 43 0.04 -31.30 15.15
N ARG A 44 -0.65 -31.88 14.17
CA ARG A 44 -0.84 -31.28 12.84
C ARG A 44 -1.63 -29.99 12.91
N LEU A 45 -2.70 -29.98 13.70
CA LEU A 45 -3.52 -28.78 13.91
C LEU A 45 -2.70 -27.66 14.58
N SER A 46 -2.00 -27.99 15.66
CA SER A 46 -1.16 -27.03 16.40
C SER A 46 -0.05 -26.45 15.51
N TYR A 47 0.63 -27.30 14.75
CA TYR A 47 1.64 -26.88 13.79
C TYR A 47 1.06 -25.96 12.71
N GLY A 48 -0.09 -26.32 12.13
CA GLY A 48 -0.74 -25.56 11.09
C GLY A 48 -1.17 -24.16 11.56
N ILE A 49 -1.72 -24.05 12.79
CA ILE A 49 -2.08 -22.78 13.41
C ILE A 49 -0.82 -21.93 13.63
N ALA A 50 0.21 -22.49 14.23
CA ALA A 50 1.46 -21.77 14.52
C ALA A 50 2.15 -21.31 13.23
N TYR A 51 2.19 -22.15 12.20
CA TYR A 51 2.77 -21.82 10.91
C TYR A 51 2.03 -20.68 10.21
N GLY A 52 0.69 -20.75 10.16
CA GLY A 52 -0.14 -19.69 9.57
C GLY A 52 -0.02 -18.35 10.32
N LEU A 53 0.05 -18.40 11.66
CA LEU A 53 0.29 -17.21 12.47
C LEU A 53 1.68 -16.63 12.20
N GLY A 54 2.71 -17.46 12.18
CA GLY A 54 4.08 -17.05 11.90
C GLY A 54 4.24 -16.41 10.51
N GLN A 55 3.55 -16.94 9.51
CA GLN A 55 3.53 -16.31 8.17
C GLN A 55 2.92 -14.90 8.19
N ARG A 56 1.82 -14.70 8.92
CA ARG A 56 1.19 -13.37 9.04
C ARG A 56 2.10 -12.39 9.77
N LEU A 57 2.61 -12.78 10.94
CA LEU A 57 3.51 -11.92 11.73
C LEU A 57 4.75 -11.51 10.93
N LYS A 58 5.28 -12.44 10.11
CA LYS A 58 6.38 -12.14 9.19
C LYS A 58 5.97 -11.16 8.07
N ALA A 59 4.79 -11.36 7.49
CA ALA A 59 4.27 -10.48 6.43
C ALA A 59 4.00 -9.07 6.96
N ASP A 60 3.50 -8.98 8.20
CA ASP A 60 3.21 -7.71 8.88
C ASP A 60 4.48 -7.05 9.46
N GLY A 61 5.66 -7.68 9.30
CA GLY A 61 6.94 -7.14 9.78
C GLY A 61 7.07 -7.11 11.30
N VAL A 62 6.24 -7.87 12.04
CA VAL A 62 6.29 -7.89 13.51
C VAL A 62 7.58 -8.60 13.95
N PRO A 63 8.48 -7.91 14.69
CA PRO A 63 9.68 -8.55 15.23
C PRO A 63 9.28 -9.61 16.26
N MET A 64 9.73 -10.85 16.06
CA MET A 64 9.30 -11.98 16.87
C MET A 64 10.49 -12.77 17.39
N ASP A 65 10.60 -12.87 18.70
CA ASP A 65 11.44 -13.88 19.37
C ASP A 65 10.61 -15.16 19.55
N VAL A 66 11.00 -16.22 18.84
CA VAL A 66 10.24 -17.48 18.81
C VAL A 66 10.26 -18.20 20.15
N ASP A 67 11.35 -18.09 20.91
CA ASP A 67 11.47 -18.75 22.22
C ASP A 67 10.61 -18.04 23.27
N ALA A 68 10.65 -16.71 23.30
CA ALA A 68 9.79 -15.91 24.17
C ALA A 68 8.30 -16.08 23.82
N PHE A 69 7.96 -16.11 22.51
CA PHE A 69 6.60 -16.38 22.06
C PHE A 69 6.11 -17.75 22.52
N SER A 70 6.93 -18.80 22.32
CA SER A 70 6.60 -20.16 22.74
C SER A 70 6.45 -20.29 24.27
N ALA A 71 7.29 -19.59 25.04
CA ALA A 71 7.18 -19.54 26.49
C ALA A 71 5.88 -18.89 26.97
N GLY A 72 5.51 -17.74 26.37
CA GLY A 72 4.27 -17.06 26.66
C GLY A 72 3.03 -17.88 26.32
N LEU A 73 3.03 -18.54 25.13
CA LEU A 73 1.95 -19.42 24.70
C LEU A 73 1.79 -20.60 25.66
N ARG A 74 2.91 -21.22 26.06
CA ARG A 74 2.93 -22.34 27.01
C ARG A 74 2.35 -21.90 28.37
N ALA A 75 2.82 -20.81 28.91
CA ALA A 75 2.33 -20.27 30.18
C ALA A 75 0.81 -20.04 30.16
N ALA A 76 0.30 -19.48 29.07
CA ALA A 76 -1.13 -19.22 28.90
C ALA A 76 -1.97 -20.50 28.83
N ILE A 77 -1.49 -21.52 28.13
CA ILE A 77 -2.22 -22.80 27.97
C ILE A 77 -2.15 -23.64 29.26
N GLU A 78 -1.01 -23.70 29.90
CA GLU A 78 -0.78 -24.50 31.12
C GLU A 78 -1.32 -23.82 32.40
N GLY A 79 -1.70 -22.52 32.32
CA GLY A 79 -2.16 -21.74 33.47
C GLY A 79 -1.03 -21.48 34.48
N SER A 80 0.22 -21.51 34.04
CA SER A 80 1.38 -21.18 34.86
C SER A 80 1.53 -19.67 35.03
N GLU A 81 2.33 -19.26 36.05
CA GLU A 81 2.59 -17.83 36.28
C GLU A 81 3.32 -17.21 35.07
N PRO A 82 2.80 -16.13 34.50
CA PRO A 82 3.43 -15.48 33.36
C PRO A 82 4.76 -14.80 33.78
N LEU A 83 5.71 -14.74 32.84
CA LEU A 83 7.01 -14.08 33.05
C LEU A 83 6.90 -12.54 33.12
N MET A 84 5.79 -11.99 32.65
CA MET A 84 5.48 -10.57 32.69
C MET A 84 4.10 -10.38 33.31
N SER A 85 3.91 -9.32 34.09
CA SER A 85 2.59 -8.93 34.57
C SER A 85 1.70 -8.41 33.43
N GLN A 86 0.39 -8.36 33.65
CA GLN A 86 -0.56 -7.81 32.67
C GLN A 86 -0.23 -6.34 32.34
N ASP A 87 0.20 -5.56 33.34
CA ASP A 87 0.56 -4.15 33.16
C ASP A 87 1.83 -3.99 32.31
N GLU A 88 2.83 -4.85 32.50
CA GLU A 88 4.05 -4.86 31.66
C GLU A 88 3.73 -5.27 30.23
N ILE A 89 2.90 -6.29 30.03
CA ILE A 89 2.46 -6.70 28.68
C ILE A 89 1.71 -5.54 27.99
N ALA A 90 0.78 -4.89 28.72
CA ALA A 90 0.03 -3.78 28.16
C ALA A 90 0.94 -2.58 27.80
N ALA A 91 1.92 -2.27 28.65
CA ALA A 91 2.88 -1.20 28.41
C ALA A 91 3.75 -1.48 27.17
N GLU A 92 4.26 -2.70 27.00
CA GLU A 92 5.06 -3.09 25.82
C GLU A 92 4.22 -3.04 24.53
N MET A 93 2.97 -3.51 24.59
CA MET A 93 2.07 -3.45 23.43
C MET A 93 1.75 -2.01 23.04
N GLN A 94 1.54 -1.12 24.02
CA GLN A 94 1.32 0.29 23.76
C GLN A 94 2.57 0.95 23.16
N ALA A 95 3.74 0.72 23.75
CA ALA A 95 5.01 1.25 23.24
C ALA A 95 5.29 0.81 21.80
N TYR A 96 4.98 -0.45 21.49
CA TYR A 96 5.09 -0.97 20.12
C TYR A 96 4.14 -0.26 19.15
N GLN A 97 2.86 -0.07 19.53
CA GLN A 97 1.88 0.65 18.72
C GLN A 97 2.31 2.11 18.48
N GLU A 98 2.79 2.80 19.52
CA GLU A 98 3.29 4.17 19.41
C GLU A 98 4.49 4.26 18.46
N LYS A 99 5.42 3.32 18.56
CA LYS A 99 6.56 3.22 17.65
C LYS A 99 6.12 3.03 16.22
N MET A 100 5.23 2.07 15.96
CA MET A 100 4.73 1.80 14.60
C MET A 100 3.97 2.99 14.02
N ALA A 101 3.16 3.68 14.84
CA ALA A 101 2.47 4.91 14.44
C ALA A 101 3.45 6.03 14.08
N ALA A 102 4.51 6.21 14.87
CA ALA A 102 5.54 7.20 14.60
C ALA A 102 6.33 6.89 13.30
N GLU A 103 6.69 5.63 13.09
CA GLU A 103 7.36 5.18 11.85
C GLU A 103 6.46 5.42 10.63
N GLN A 104 5.18 5.07 10.73
CA GLN A 104 4.22 5.31 9.65
C GLN A 104 4.05 6.80 9.36
N GLN A 105 3.96 7.64 10.38
CA GLN A 105 3.89 9.10 10.22
C GLN A 105 5.16 9.66 9.56
N ALA A 106 6.34 9.16 9.91
CA ALA A 106 7.59 9.59 9.30
C ALA A 106 7.64 9.24 7.81
N VAL A 107 7.24 8.03 7.43
CA VAL A 107 7.13 7.60 6.02
C VAL A 107 6.13 8.46 5.25
N GLN A 108 4.96 8.74 5.84
CA GLN A 108 3.94 9.59 5.21
C GLN A 108 4.45 11.03 5.03
N ALA A 109 5.17 11.57 6.01
CA ALA A 109 5.75 12.91 5.92
C ALA A 109 6.83 13.01 4.83
N GLU A 110 7.70 12.02 4.72
CA GLU A 110 8.72 11.96 3.66
C GLU A 110 8.06 11.85 2.27
N MET A 111 7.05 10.98 2.15
CA MET A 111 6.27 10.81 0.92
C MET A 111 5.55 12.10 0.54
N ALA A 112 4.99 12.84 1.51
CA ALA A 112 4.31 14.11 1.28
C ALA A 112 5.26 15.17 0.69
N VAL A 113 6.49 15.25 1.19
CA VAL A 113 7.52 16.18 0.68
C VAL A 113 7.96 15.77 -0.72
N SER A 114 8.23 14.48 -0.92
CA SER A 114 8.65 13.94 -2.23
C SER A 114 7.58 14.15 -3.30
N ASN A 115 6.33 13.80 -2.98
CA ASN A 115 5.22 13.95 -3.92
C ASN A 115 4.93 15.42 -4.23
N ALA A 116 4.99 16.31 -3.24
CA ALA A 116 4.80 17.75 -3.47
C ALA A 116 5.84 18.30 -4.45
N ALA A 117 7.10 17.91 -4.28
CA ALA A 117 8.18 18.34 -5.19
C ALA A 117 8.00 17.76 -6.59
N ALA A 118 7.69 16.47 -6.72
CA ALA A 118 7.45 15.81 -7.99
C ALA A 118 6.21 16.38 -8.71
N SER A 119 5.12 16.60 -7.99
CA SER A 119 3.89 17.20 -8.52
C SER A 119 4.12 18.62 -9.04
N ALA A 120 4.80 19.46 -8.25
CA ALA A 120 5.10 20.85 -8.66
C ALA A 120 5.99 20.87 -9.90
N ALA A 121 7.03 20.05 -9.95
CA ALA A 121 7.91 19.95 -11.11
C ALA A 121 7.14 19.51 -12.37
N PHE A 122 6.32 18.46 -12.25
CA PHE A 122 5.52 17.93 -13.33
C PHE A 122 4.50 18.97 -13.86
N LEU A 123 3.79 19.66 -12.96
CA LEU A 123 2.82 20.70 -13.35
C LEU A 123 3.48 21.84 -14.10
N VAL A 124 4.66 22.29 -13.68
CA VAL A 124 5.42 23.37 -14.37
C VAL A 124 5.87 22.92 -15.76
N GLU A 125 6.35 21.69 -15.88
CA GLU A 125 6.80 21.13 -17.16
C GLU A 125 5.64 20.89 -18.11
N ASN A 126 4.54 20.29 -17.61
CA ASN A 126 3.36 19.98 -18.42
C ASN A 126 2.67 21.26 -18.94
N ALA A 127 2.66 22.35 -18.17
CA ALA A 127 2.11 23.64 -18.62
C ALA A 127 2.85 24.25 -19.83
N GLN A 128 4.06 23.80 -20.14
CA GLN A 128 4.83 24.26 -21.31
C GLN A 128 4.59 23.38 -22.55
N VAL A 129 3.87 22.27 -22.41
CA VAL A 129 3.58 21.37 -23.53
C VAL A 129 2.54 22.01 -24.44
N GLU A 130 2.76 21.94 -25.74
CA GLU A 130 1.84 22.49 -26.74
C GLU A 130 0.46 21.81 -26.64
N GLY A 131 -0.60 22.60 -26.69
CA GLY A 131 -1.98 22.14 -26.56
C GLY A 131 -2.48 21.93 -25.13
N ILE A 132 -1.66 22.21 -24.12
CA ILE A 132 -2.13 22.25 -22.73
C ILE A 132 -2.79 23.59 -22.43
N VAL A 133 -3.97 23.52 -21.85
CA VAL A 133 -4.69 24.69 -21.27
C VAL A 133 -4.56 24.60 -19.75
N VAL A 134 -4.24 25.73 -19.12
CA VAL A 134 -4.18 25.88 -17.66
C VAL A 134 -5.30 26.81 -17.23
N THR A 135 -6.16 26.37 -16.34
CA THR A 135 -7.26 27.19 -15.79
C THR A 135 -6.79 28.05 -14.61
N ASP A 136 -7.63 28.97 -14.16
CA ASP A 136 -7.33 29.80 -12.99
C ASP A 136 -7.19 29.03 -11.68
N SER A 137 -7.80 27.85 -11.58
CA SER A 137 -7.68 26.95 -10.43
C SER A 137 -6.36 26.18 -10.41
N GLY A 138 -5.63 26.17 -11.54
CA GLY A 138 -4.43 25.36 -11.75
C GLY A 138 -4.69 23.99 -12.37
N LEU A 139 -5.94 23.62 -12.67
CA LEU A 139 -6.25 22.45 -13.47
C LEU A 139 -5.57 22.60 -14.84
N GLN A 140 -4.93 21.52 -15.32
CA GLN A 140 -4.38 21.50 -16.67
C GLN A 140 -5.11 20.43 -17.48
N TYR A 141 -5.45 20.76 -18.73
CA TYR A 141 -6.07 19.78 -19.61
C TYR A 141 -5.57 19.89 -21.04
N GLN A 142 -5.69 18.79 -21.74
CA GLN A 142 -5.44 18.69 -23.18
C GLN A 142 -6.62 17.98 -23.83
N VAL A 143 -7.19 18.59 -24.87
CA VAL A 143 -8.20 17.94 -25.71
C VAL A 143 -7.50 16.94 -26.60
N ILE A 144 -7.82 15.65 -26.45
CA ILE A 144 -7.34 14.56 -27.31
C ILE A 144 -8.31 14.36 -28.47
N GLU A 145 -9.60 14.30 -28.15
CA GLU A 145 -10.70 14.22 -29.10
C GLU A 145 -11.76 15.24 -28.72
N GLU A 146 -12.23 16.03 -29.69
CA GLU A 146 -13.26 17.05 -29.47
C GLU A 146 -14.65 16.40 -29.63
N GLY A 147 -15.53 16.62 -28.65
CA GLY A 147 -16.92 16.23 -28.70
C GLY A 147 -17.79 17.36 -29.19
N GLU A 148 -18.97 17.04 -29.73
CA GLU A 148 -19.95 18.01 -30.23
C GLU A 148 -21.25 18.00 -29.43
N GLY A 149 -21.35 17.16 -28.37
CA GLY A 149 -22.56 17.00 -27.57
C GLY A 149 -22.75 18.08 -26.52
N ALA A 150 -23.75 17.91 -25.67
CA ALA A 150 -24.04 18.81 -24.55
C ALA A 150 -22.88 18.81 -23.53
N ILE A 151 -22.76 19.92 -22.79
CA ILE A 151 -21.82 20.07 -21.67
C ILE A 151 -22.60 19.83 -20.37
N PRO A 152 -22.12 18.97 -19.45
CA PRO A 152 -22.80 18.68 -18.19
C PRO A 152 -22.88 19.89 -17.27
N GLY A 153 -24.00 20.05 -16.58
CA GLY A 153 -24.14 20.96 -15.45
C GLY A 153 -23.68 20.33 -14.13
N PRO A 154 -23.63 21.13 -13.03
CA PRO A 154 -23.13 20.68 -11.73
C PRO A 154 -24.01 19.60 -11.07
N GLU A 155 -25.29 19.52 -11.40
CA GLU A 155 -26.28 18.57 -10.84
C GLU A 155 -26.43 17.31 -11.71
N ASP A 156 -25.83 17.31 -12.90
CA ASP A 156 -25.94 16.20 -13.83
C ASP A 156 -25.19 14.95 -13.37
N THR A 157 -25.62 13.82 -13.91
CA THR A 157 -24.86 12.58 -13.89
C THR A 157 -24.21 12.35 -15.25
N VAL A 158 -22.98 11.86 -15.25
CA VAL A 158 -22.19 11.60 -16.45
C VAL A 158 -21.75 10.14 -16.49
N GLU A 159 -21.74 9.60 -17.67
CA GLU A 159 -21.18 8.28 -17.96
C GLU A 159 -19.83 8.47 -18.65
N VAL A 160 -18.79 7.89 -18.09
CA VAL A 160 -17.42 8.08 -18.55
C VAL A 160 -16.63 6.79 -18.66
N HIS A 161 -15.68 6.77 -19.59
CA HIS A 161 -14.49 5.94 -19.47
C HIS A 161 -13.33 6.76 -18.95
N TYR A 162 -12.50 6.17 -18.09
CA TYR A 162 -11.32 6.84 -17.57
C TYR A 162 -10.19 5.89 -17.21
N ARG A 163 -9.00 6.47 -17.15
CA ARG A 163 -7.78 5.87 -16.63
C ARG A 163 -7.03 6.89 -15.78
N GLY A 164 -6.76 6.56 -14.54
CA GLY A 164 -6.03 7.40 -13.59
C GLY A 164 -4.64 6.87 -13.32
N THR A 165 -3.63 7.74 -13.43
CA THR A 165 -2.23 7.44 -13.15
C THR A 165 -1.59 8.51 -12.28
N LEU A 166 -0.57 8.14 -11.52
CA LEU A 166 0.34 9.06 -10.85
C LEU A 166 1.36 9.65 -11.85
N VAL A 167 2.13 10.63 -11.42
CA VAL A 167 3.15 11.28 -12.26
C VAL A 167 4.28 10.33 -12.70
N ASP A 168 4.51 9.24 -11.97
CA ASP A 168 5.46 8.18 -12.31
C ASP A 168 4.89 7.14 -13.29
N GLY A 169 3.62 7.30 -13.69
CA GLY A 169 2.92 6.38 -14.58
C GLY A 169 2.22 5.21 -13.89
N THR A 170 2.30 5.10 -12.57
CA THR A 170 1.58 4.06 -11.82
C THR A 170 0.08 4.24 -11.96
N GLU A 171 -0.60 3.25 -12.53
CA GLU A 171 -2.06 3.24 -12.65
C GLU A 171 -2.68 2.89 -11.30
N PHE A 172 -3.59 3.75 -10.81
CA PHE A 172 -4.29 3.52 -9.56
C PHE A 172 -5.77 3.16 -9.75
N ASP A 173 -6.37 3.54 -10.87
CA ASP A 173 -7.74 3.16 -11.23
C ASP A 173 -7.97 3.25 -12.74
N SER A 174 -8.85 2.37 -13.27
CA SER A 174 -9.20 2.36 -14.69
C SER A 174 -10.54 1.67 -14.93
N SER A 175 -11.46 2.36 -15.58
CA SER A 175 -12.71 1.78 -16.06
C SER A 175 -12.47 0.84 -17.26
N TYR A 176 -11.44 1.10 -18.05
CA TYR A 176 -11.05 0.23 -19.15
C TYR A 176 -10.60 -1.14 -18.67
N ALA A 177 -9.86 -1.18 -17.54
CA ALA A 177 -9.46 -2.45 -16.93
C ALA A 177 -10.66 -3.29 -16.44
N ARG A 178 -11.77 -2.63 -16.08
CA ARG A 178 -13.04 -3.28 -15.70
C ARG A 178 -13.92 -3.61 -16.89
N GLY A 179 -13.61 -3.10 -18.08
CA GLY A 179 -14.36 -3.35 -19.32
C GLY A 179 -15.75 -2.71 -19.38
N GLN A 180 -16.02 -1.70 -18.55
CA GLN A 180 -17.32 -1.02 -18.49
C GLN A 180 -17.15 0.45 -18.12
N THR A 181 -18.06 1.31 -18.61
CA THR A 181 -18.20 2.70 -18.19
C THR A 181 -18.58 2.82 -16.71
N VAL A 182 -18.41 4.00 -16.17
CA VAL A 182 -18.84 4.32 -14.79
C VAL A 182 -19.66 5.60 -14.82
N THR A 183 -20.73 5.62 -14.03
CA THR A 183 -21.59 6.79 -13.86
C THR A 183 -21.23 7.53 -12.58
N PHE A 184 -21.06 8.86 -12.67
CA PHE A 184 -20.78 9.75 -11.55
C PHE A 184 -21.68 10.95 -11.56
N GLY A 185 -22.06 11.47 -10.40
CA GLY A 185 -22.59 12.84 -10.28
C GLY A 185 -21.45 13.86 -10.45
N VAL A 186 -21.63 14.88 -11.28
CA VAL A 186 -20.61 15.92 -11.55
C VAL A 186 -20.14 16.61 -10.28
N GLY A 187 -21.05 16.85 -9.33
CA GLY A 187 -20.74 17.46 -8.04
C GLY A 187 -20.23 16.45 -6.96
N GLN A 188 -20.07 15.17 -7.28
CA GLN A 188 -19.72 14.10 -6.32
C GLN A 188 -18.32 13.53 -6.53
N VAL A 189 -17.54 14.11 -7.43
CA VAL A 189 -16.16 13.72 -7.73
C VAL A 189 -15.16 14.72 -7.16
N ILE A 190 -13.87 14.50 -7.33
CA ILE A 190 -12.83 15.45 -6.91
C ILE A 190 -12.97 16.80 -7.64
N PRO A 191 -12.59 17.93 -7.02
CA PRO A 191 -12.80 19.27 -7.60
C PRO A 191 -12.28 19.43 -9.04
N GLY A 192 -11.12 18.85 -9.34
CA GLY A 192 -10.55 18.89 -10.69
C GLY A 192 -11.41 18.18 -11.74
N TRP A 193 -12.10 17.11 -11.38
CA TRP A 193 -13.07 16.46 -12.26
C TRP A 193 -14.35 17.28 -12.40
N THR A 194 -14.87 17.81 -11.29
CA THR A 194 -16.06 18.68 -11.31
C THR A 194 -15.85 19.88 -12.24
N GLU A 195 -14.66 20.48 -12.21
CA GLU A 195 -14.33 21.59 -13.11
C GLU A 195 -14.19 21.12 -14.57
N ALA A 196 -13.42 20.06 -14.79
CA ALA A 196 -13.17 19.55 -16.15
C ALA A 196 -14.45 19.12 -16.86
N LEU A 197 -15.31 18.34 -16.18
CA LEU A 197 -16.55 17.82 -16.76
C LEU A 197 -17.50 18.94 -17.21
N GLN A 198 -17.54 20.06 -16.50
CA GLN A 198 -18.34 21.22 -16.89
C GLN A 198 -17.74 22.04 -18.07
N LEU A 199 -16.57 21.62 -18.56
CA LEU A 199 -15.96 22.18 -19.76
C LEU A 199 -15.97 21.19 -20.93
N MET A 200 -16.23 19.91 -20.67
CA MET A 200 -16.16 18.82 -21.65
C MET A 200 -17.49 18.61 -22.36
N PRO A 201 -17.57 18.76 -23.70
CA PRO A 201 -18.73 18.29 -24.46
C PRO A 201 -18.81 16.76 -24.47
N VAL A 202 -20.00 16.20 -24.50
CA VAL A 202 -20.21 14.76 -24.71
C VAL A 202 -19.57 14.32 -26.03
N GLY A 203 -18.92 13.16 -26.01
CA GLY A 203 -18.13 12.59 -27.10
C GLY A 203 -16.68 13.04 -27.07
N SER A 204 -16.26 13.91 -26.13
CA SER A 204 -14.85 14.33 -26.01
C SER A 204 -14.02 13.39 -25.17
N LYS A 205 -12.72 13.34 -25.48
CA LYS A 205 -11.71 12.67 -24.69
C LYS A 205 -10.60 13.65 -24.34
N TRP A 206 -10.38 13.82 -23.04
CA TRP A 206 -9.39 14.77 -22.53
C TRP A 206 -8.36 14.07 -21.66
N LYS A 207 -7.16 14.62 -21.66
CA LYS A 207 -6.15 14.35 -20.62
C LYS A 207 -6.20 15.48 -19.60
N LEU A 208 -6.44 15.12 -18.35
CA LEU A 208 -6.46 16.04 -17.20
C LEU A 208 -5.19 15.83 -16.38
N VAL A 209 -4.58 16.93 -15.95
CA VAL A 209 -3.52 16.92 -14.95
C VAL A 209 -4.01 17.78 -13.79
N ILE A 210 -4.28 17.13 -12.68
CA ILE A 210 -4.98 17.69 -11.53
C ILE A 210 -3.97 17.93 -10.42
N PRO A 211 -3.75 19.19 -10.01
CA PRO A 211 -2.89 19.50 -8.88
C PRO A 211 -3.46 18.91 -7.59
N PRO A 212 -2.62 18.63 -6.58
CA PRO A 212 -3.06 17.97 -5.33
C PRO A 212 -4.26 18.63 -4.67
N GLU A 213 -4.35 19.95 -4.71
CA GLU A 213 -5.42 20.75 -4.08
C GLU A 213 -6.80 20.52 -4.74
N LEU A 214 -6.82 20.15 -6.00
CA LEU A 214 -8.02 19.78 -6.75
C LEU A 214 -8.26 18.26 -6.79
N GLY A 215 -7.38 17.49 -6.16
CA GLY A 215 -7.46 16.04 -6.00
C GLY A 215 -7.71 15.62 -4.56
N TYR A 216 -6.81 14.82 -4.00
CA TYR A 216 -6.91 14.28 -2.65
C TYR A 216 -6.05 15.02 -1.61
N GLY A 217 -5.34 16.07 -2.00
CA GLY A 217 -4.59 16.95 -1.12
C GLY A 217 -3.51 16.26 -0.29
N ALA A 218 -3.29 16.81 0.91
CA ALA A 218 -2.30 16.30 1.86
C ALA A 218 -2.69 14.96 2.51
N GLY A 219 -3.93 14.51 2.36
CA GLY A 219 -4.39 13.22 2.90
C GLY A 219 -4.10 12.03 1.98
N GLY A 220 -4.00 12.26 0.68
CA GLY A 220 -3.98 11.19 -0.30
C GLY A 220 -5.28 10.37 -0.34
N ALA A 221 -5.27 9.19 -0.97
CA ALA A 221 -6.42 8.29 -1.00
C ALA A 221 -5.98 6.83 -1.07
N GLY A 222 -6.58 6.00 -0.19
CA GLY A 222 -6.28 4.58 -0.13
C GLY A 222 -4.80 4.29 0.12
N GLN A 223 -4.29 3.24 -0.51
CA GLN A 223 -2.89 2.84 -0.39
C GLN A 223 -2.03 3.27 -1.58
N MET A 224 -2.66 3.71 -2.67
CA MET A 224 -1.97 3.99 -3.92
C MET A 224 -1.73 5.47 -4.17
N ILE A 225 -2.59 6.34 -3.69
CA ILE A 225 -2.47 7.78 -3.87
C ILE A 225 -1.91 8.39 -2.59
N GLY A 226 -0.61 8.66 -2.59
CA GLY A 226 0.07 9.28 -1.46
C GLY A 226 -0.32 10.76 -1.27
N PRO A 227 0.06 11.34 -0.12
CA PRO A 227 -0.19 12.75 0.16
C PRO A 227 0.47 13.65 -0.88
N ASN A 228 -0.19 14.74 -1.24
CA ASN A 228 0.27 15.77 -2.19
C ASN A 228 0.62 15.23 -3.60
N ALA A 229 0.03 14.13 -4.02
CA ALA A 229 0.22 13.60 -5.36
C ALA A 229 -0.65 14.35 -6.37
N ALA A 230 -0.05 14.83 -7.47
CA ALA A 230 -0.79 15.24 -8.65
C ALA A 230 -1.29 13.99 -9.39
N LEU A 231 -2.47 14.12 -10.00
CA LEU A 231 -3.16 13.03 -10.67
C LEU A 231 -3.25 13.31 -12.16
N ILE A 232 -3.06 12.28 -12.95
CA ILE A 232 -3.23 12.34 -14.40
C ILE A 232 -4.39 11.41 -14.76
N PHE A 233 -5.37 11.95 -15.48
CA PHE A 233 -6.48 11.17 -15.98
C PHE A 233 -6.60 11.31 -17.49
N GLU A 234 -6.89 10.22 -18.16
CA GLU A 234 -7.55 10.25 -19.45
C GLU A 234 -9.03 10.01 -19.19
N VAL A 235 -9.89 10.92 -19.65
CA VAL A 235 -11.35 10.87 -19.44
C VAL A 235 -12.04 11.00 -20.79
N GLU A 236 -12.94 10.08 -21.05
CA GLU A 236 -13.85 10.09 -22.21
C GLU A 236 -15.27 10.25 -21.69
N LEU A 237 -15.92 11.36 -22.05
CA LEU A 237 -17.28 11.65 -21.66
C LEU A 237 -18.24 11.03 -22.67
N VAL A 238 -18.87 9.93 -22.28
CA VAL A 238 -19.72 9.13 -23.17
C VAL A 238 -21.13 9.69 -23.30
N SER A 239 -21.78 10.01 -22.15
CA SER A 239 -23.16 10.49 -22.13
C SER A 239 -23.48 11.27 -20.85
N ILE A 240 -24.64 11.93 -20.86
CA ILE A 240 -25.26 12.61 -19.69
C ILE A 240 -26.64 11.95 -19.47
N PRO A 241 -26.71 10.85 -18.71
CA PRO A 241 -27.96 10.12 -18.49
C PRO A 241 -29.07 10.95 -17.89
N SER A 242 -28.76 11.89 -17.01
CA SER A 242 -29.75 12.81 -16.40
C SER A 242 -30.50 13.64 -17.44
N GLN A 243 -29.79 14.20 -18.45
CA GLN A 243 -30.41 14.99 -19.51
C GLN A 243 -31.20 14.13 -20.49
N ALA A 244 -30.78 12.89 -20.72
CA ALA A 244 -31.52 11.96 -21.56
C ALA A 244 -32.86 11.54 -20.92
N GLU A 245 -32.91 11.36 -19.59
CA GLU A 245 -34.13 11.07 -18.84
C GLU A 245 -35.09 12.27 -18.82
N GLU A 246 -34.57 13.49 -18.67
CA GLU A 246 -35.39 14.70 -18.72
C GLU A 246 -36.01 14.93 -20.11
N ALA A 247 -35.28 14.73 -21.19
CA ALA A 247 -35.77 14.86 -22.55
C ALA A 247 -36.93 13.89 -22.84
N VAL A 248 -36.80 12.63 -22.40
CA VAL A 248 -37.87 11.62 -22.54
C VAL A 248 -39.10 11.99 -21.70
N ALA A 249 -38.92 12.57 -20.52
CA ALA A 249 -40.02 12.99 -19.66
C ALA A 249 -40.76 14.23 -20.24
N GLU A 250 -40.05 15.15 -20.87
CA GLU A 250 -40.66 16.30 -21.58
C GLU A 250 -41.47 15.88 -22.78
N GLU A 251 -40.93 14.98 -23.65
CA GLU A 251 -41.66 14.44 -24.79
C GLU A 251 -42.97 13.74 -24.38
N ALA A 252 -42.89 12.91 -23.30
CA ALA A 252 -44.06 12.20 -22.79
C ALA A 252 -45.15 13.15 -22.22
N THR A 253 -44.75 14.30 -21.63
CA THR A 253 -45.68 15.29 -21.13
C THR A 253 -46.30 16.14 -22.24
N GLU A 254 -45.58 16.42 -23.31
CA GLU A 254 -46.06 17.16 -24.48
C GLU A 254 -47.05 16.34 -25.30
N GLU A 255 -46.82 15.01 -25.46
CA GLU A 255 -47.71 14.06 -26.12
C GLU A 255 -49.04 13.90 -25.35
N ALA A 256 -48.95 13.82 -23.99
CA ALA A 256 -50.13 13.76 -23.13
C ALA A 256 -50.96 15.06 -23.06
N ALA A 257 -50.38 16.21 -23.38
CA ALA A 257 -51.08 17.48 -23.42
C ALA A 257 -51.72 17.78 -24.79
N ALA A 258 -51.37 17.00 -25.84
CA ALA A 258 -51.86 17.14 -27.20
C ALA A 258 -53.11 16.26 -27.52
N GLU A 259 -53.49 15.34 -26.60
CA GLU A 259 -54.69 14.51 -26.65
C GLU A 259 -55.85 15.18 -25.84
#